data_c5f8628a3813c1a8ca0cdec648445f9c
#
_entry.id   c5f8628a3813c1a8ca0cdec648445f9c
#
_cell.length_a   1.000
_cell.length_b   1.000
_cell.length_c   1.000
_cell.angle_alpha   90.00
_cell.angle_beta   90.00
_cell.angle_gamma   90.00
#
_symmetry.space_group_name_H-M   'P 1'
#
loop_
_entity.id
_entity.type
_entity.pdbx_description
1 polymer ?
#
loop_
_entity_poly.entity_id
_entity_poly.type
_entity_poly.pdbx_seq_one_letter_code
_entity_poly.pdbx_strand_id
1 'polypeptide(L)'
;MLETDILIAGGGPVGLVLAHELSQRGVRVMLVERNLHSTRHPKMDITNARSMEHFRRLGLASGIRAHATPPQNPVSVIWTEKLGGKAIARFDYPSYEDAVKKQSQINDGTGVAEPLMRISQVVLEPLLRDMLERNGRQVQVDFGWRFDSFTEESDHVISNLTNVQTGEKRQVRSRYLAGCDGAKSQVRRQLGIEWNVMDTRLGPIAAIKHKYGLAAAAGTLFGSLKPGRKIPDGRVFMIHFKSKDLSFFHRNGVFWHEQCAQTGDTLIAQDDVETWTLHVLMNSTMDPDRIDPKALLRERLGRNIECEILAANAWRPALTIANQFGRGRVWLAGDACHQVIPTGGYGMNTGVGEAVTLGWMLAAMVQGWGGPKLLAAYEAERKPVIEANRQGSALNAGVRAMITARAGTALDKHAAYIRKLGNLENEALGLEADYRYDTSPLIWHEAGPADPWRVDGIIPSARPGARLPHFWLNPGVAVFDRLGQGFTLIRTADADVTGFERAAEALNLPLTVLDIRDARATKLYQRPLLLIRPDQHVAWRGAATPSDALSILKRVAGQIV
;
A
#
# COMPACT_ATOMS: atom_id res chain seq x y z
N MET A 1 19.38 -18.83 -23.61
CA MET A 1 19.01 -17.56 -22.93
C MET A 1 17.53 -17.33 -23.20
N LEU A 2 16.73 -17.08 -22.17
CA LEU A 2 15.31 -16.71 -22.34
C LEU A 2 15.20 -15.22 -22.63
N GLU A 3 14.09 -14.81 -23.27
CA GLU A 3 13.83 -13.41 -23.59
C GLU A 3 12.44 -12.96 -23.14
N THR A 4 12.37 -11.78 -22.55
CA THR A 4 11.12 -11.11 -22.15
C THR A 4 11.26 -9.59 -22.31
N ASP A 5 10.15 -8.84 -22.25
CA ASP A 5 10.26 -7.39 -22.22
C ASP A 5 10.64 -6.91 -20.82
N ILE A 6 10.04 -7.50 -19.78
CA ILE A 6 10.30 -7.15 -18.39
C ILE A 6 10.52 -8.39 -17.54
N LEU A 7 11.63 -8.43 -16.81
CA LEU A 7 11.88 -9.39 -15.74
C LEU A 7 11.49 -8.75 -14.40
N ILE A 8 10.65 -9.43 -13.62
CA ILE A 8 10.31 -9.07 -12.24
C ILE A 8 11.02 -10.03 -11.29
N ALA A 9 11.90 -9.53 -10.45
CA ALA A 9 12.54 -10.29 -9.39
C ALA A 9 11.74 -10.12 -8.09
N GLY A 10 11.06 -11.19 -7.66
CA GLY A 10 10.22 -11.24 -6.45
C GLY A 10 8.74 -11.45 -6.74
N GLY A 11 8.17 -12.54 -6.23
CA GLY A 11 6.77 -12.96 -6.38
C GLY A 11 5.88 -12.63 -5.19
N GLY A 12 6.23 -11.62 -4.38
CA GLY A 12 5.36 -11.07 -3.35
C GLY A 12 4.23 -10.22 -3.94
N PRO A 13 3.32 -9.67 -3.10
CA PRO A 13 2.13 -8.95 -3.58
C PRO A 13 2.44 -7.84 -4.57
N VAL A 14 3.52 -7.08 -4.36
CA VAL A 14 3.91 -5.95 -5.22
C VAL A 14 4.37 -6.43 -6.59
N GLY A 15 5.21 -7.48 -6.65
CA GLY A 15 5.66 -8.07 -7.93
C GLY A 15 4.50 -8.70 -8.71
N LEU A 16 3.58 -9.37 -8.03
CA LEU A 16 2.38 -9.95 -8.64
C LEU A 16 1.46 -8.86 -9.20
N VAL A 17 1.23 -7.76 -8.46
CA VAL A 17 0.43 -6.61 -8.96
C VAL A 17 1.10 -5.94 -10.16
N LEU A 18 2.43 -5.78 -10.13
CA LEU A 18 3.17 -5.26 -11.27
C LEU A 18 3.03 -6.17 -12.50
N ALA A 19 3.08 -7.48 -12.30
CA ALA A 19 2.87 -8.44 -13.39
C ALA A 19 1.44 -8.37 -13.96
N HIS A 20 0.41 -8.21 -13.12
CA HIS A 20 -0.98 -7.97 -13.58
C HIS A 20 -1.09 -6.67 -14.39
N GLU A 21 -0.51 -5.58 -13.90
CA GLU A 21 -0.52 -4.27 -14.57
C GLU A 21 0.10 -4.34 -15.96
N LEU A 22 1.27 -4.98 -16.08
CA LEU A 22 2.00 -5.14 -17.33
C LEU A 22 1.27 -6.10 -18.31
N SER A 23 0.74 -7.19 -17.77
CA SER A 23 -0.03 -8.18 -18.55
C SER A 23 -1.25 -7.56 -19.22
N GLN A 24 -2.02 -6.74 -18.49
CA GLN A 24 -3.18 -6.04 -19.05
C GLN A 24 -2.82 -5.07 -20.19
N ARG A 25 -1.57 -4.60 -20.21
CA ARG A 25 -1.03 -3.71 -21.24
C ARG A 25 -0.36 -4.46 -22.39
N GLY A 26 -0.43 -5.79 -22.39
CA GLY A 26 0.13 -6.61 -23.47
C GLY A 26 1.66 -6.68 -23.49
N VAL A 27 2.32 -6.42 -22.37
CA VAL A 27 3.77 -6.53 -22.22
C VAL A 27 4.15 -7.97 -21.85
N ARG A 28 5.21 -8.51 -22.45
CA ARG A 28 5.74 -9.83 -22.09
C ARG A 28 6.50 -9.74 -20.78
N VAL A 29 6.07 -10.54 -19.79
CA VAL A 29 6.60 -10.52 -18.42
C VAL A 29 7.10 -11.90 -18.02
N MET A 30 8.28 -11.93 -17.40
CA MET A 30 8.73 -13.07 -16.62
C MET A 30 8.87 -12.64 -15.16
N LEU A 31 8.17 -13.33 -14.25
CA LEU A 31 8.28 -13.13 -12.82
C LEU A 31 8.99 -14.32 -12.19
N VAL A 32 10.03 -14.06 -11.39
CA VAL A 32 10.79 -15.09 -10.68
C VAL A 32 10.71 -14.88 -9.17
N GLU A 33 10.49 -15.96 -8.43
CA GLU A 33 10.45 -15.99 -6.98
C GLU A 33 11.32 -17.13 -6.45
N ARG A 34 12.19 -16.84 -5.48
CA ARG A 34 13.09 -17.83 -4.90
C ARG A 34 12.40 -18.90 -4.06
N ASN A 35 11.28 -18.55 -3.42
CA ASN A 35 10.51 -19.51 -2.64
C ASN A 35 9.73 -20.45 -3.57
N LEU A 36 9.48 -21.67 -3.13
CA LEU A 36 8.68 -22.64 -3.88
C LEU A 36 7.18 -22.36 -3.79
N HIS A 37 6.77 -21.70 -2.74
CA HIS A 37 5.38 -21.38 -2.41
C HIS A 37 5.25 -19.94 -1.96
N SER A 38 4.04 -19.41 -2.04
CA SER A 38 3.66 -18.13 -1.46
C SER A 38 3.90 -18.10 0.05
N THR A 39 3.94 -16.91 0.63
CA THR A 39 4.28 -16.72 2.05
C THR A 39 3.33 -17.48 2.99
N ARG A 40 3.89 -18.00 4.08
CA ARG A 40 3.14 -18.54 5.23
C ARG A 40 3.08 -17.57 6.41
N HIS A 41 3.70 -16.39 6.26
CA HIS A 41 3.73 -15.37 7.31
C HIS A 41 2.71 -14.28 7.02
N PRO A 42 1.76 -13.99 7.92
CA PRO A 42 0.78 -12.94 7.76
C PRO A 42 1.41 -11.56 8.02
N LYS A 43 2.12 -11.04 7.03
CA LYS A 43 2.83 -9.76 7.13
C LYS A 43 1.88 -8.56 7.02
N MET A 44 0.71 -8.73 6.44
CA MET A 44 -0.34 -7.74 6.31
C MET A 44 -1.72 -8.40 6.38
N ASP A 45 -2.71 -7.65 6.76
CA ASP A 45 -4.10 -8.09 6.94
C ASP A 45 -5.13 -7.06 6.45
N ILE A 46 -4.64 -5.93 5.91
CA ILE A 46 -5.50 -4.86 5.39
C ILE A 46 -5.04 -4.39 4.01
N THR A 47 -5.99 -4.29 3.09
CA THR A 47 -5.87 -3.61 1.81
C THR A 47 -6.71 -2.35 1.88
N ASN A 48 -6.07 -1.19 1.82
CA ASN A 48 -6.76 0.10 1.94
C ASN A 48 -7.60 0.44 0.70
N ALA A 49 -8.44 1.46 0.82
CA ALA A 49 -9.36 1.86 -0.24
C ALA A 49 -8.65 2.14 -1.57
N ARG A 50 -7.47 2.80 -1.55
CA ARG A 50 -6.74 3.10 -2.78
C ARG A 50 -6.22 1.86 -3.48
N SER A 51 -5.68 0.91 -2.75
CA SER A 51 -5.25 -0.38 -3.31
C SER A 51 -6.44 -1.15 -3.87
N MET A 52 -7.60 -1.09 -3.20
CA MET A 52 -8.83 -1.71 -3.70
C MET A 52 -9.35 -1.06 -4.98
N GLU A 53 -9.22 0.25 -5.15
CA GLU A 53 -9.52 0.94 -6.42
C GLU A 53 -8.60 0.47 -7.56
N HIS A 54 -7.32 0.24 -7.27
CA HIS A 54 -6.39 -0.35 -8.23
C HIS A 54 -6.76 -1.80 -8.57
N PHE A 55 -7.12 -2.60 -7.57
CA PHE A 55 -7.59 -3.97 -7.80
C PHE A 55 -8.91 -4.01 -8.59
N ARG A 56 -9.84 -3.05 -8.36
CA ARG A 56 -11.05 -2.90 -9.17
C ARG A 56 -10.70 -2.63 -10.63
N ARG A 57 -9.82 -1.68 -10.91
CA ARG A 57 -9.35 -1.36 -12.26
C ARG A 57 -8.67 -2.56 -12.94
N LEU A 58 -7.93 -3.36 -12.18
CA LEU A 58 -7.29 -4.59 -12.66
C LEU A 58 -8.25 -5.77 -12.80
N GLY A 59 -9.54 -5.62 -12.43
CA GLY A 59 -10.52 -6.71 -12.46
C GLY A 59 -10.30 -7.77 -11.37
N LEU A 60 -9.52 -7.47 -10.33
CA LEU A 60 -9.13 -8.39 -9.28
C LEU A 60 -10.03 -8.30 -8.03
N ALA A 61 -10.64 -7.12 -7.79
CA ALA A 61 -11.30 -6.82 -6.53
C ALA A 61 -12.38 -7.83 -6.11
N SER A 62 -13.27 -8.22 -7.01
CA SER A 62 -14.35 -9.17 -6.71
C SER A 62 -13.83 -10.57 -6.36
N GLY A 63 -12.85 -11.07 -7.11
CA GLY A 63 -12.24 -12.38 -6.86
C GLY A 63 -11.50 -12.44 -5.53
N ILE A 64 -10.78 -11.37 -5.17
CA ILE A 64 -10.08 -11.29 -3.89
C ILE A 64 -11.08 -11.15 -2.73
N ARG A 65 -12.14 -10.35 -2.90
CA ARG A 65 -13.17 -10.14 -1.86
C ARG A 65 -13.91 -11.41 -1.47
N ALA A 66 -14.11 -12.32 -2.40
CA ALA A 66 -14.73 -13.63 -2.12
C ALA A 66 -13.96 -14.47 -1.08
N HIS A 67 -12.70 -14.12 -0.80
CA HIS A 67 -11.82 -14.82 0.15
C HIS A 67 -11.40 -13.93 1.34
N ALA A 68 -11.97 -12.72 1.42
CA ALA A 68 -11.74 -11.78 2.52
C ALA A 68 -12.54 -12.18 3.78
N THR A 69 -12.39 -11.41 4.86
CA THR A 69 -13.24 -11.58 6.05
C THR A 69 -14.72 -11.45 5.69
N PRO A 70 -15.64 -12.08 6.46
CA PRO A 70 -17.06 -12.03 6.19
C PRO A 70 -17.58 -10.59 5.99
N PRO A 71 -18.31 -10.30 4.90
CA PRO A 71 -18.62 -8.92 4.49
C PRO A 71 -19.55 -8.17 5.46
N GLN A 72 -20.30 -8.89 6.32
CA GLN A 72 -21.16 -8.34 7.36
C GLN A 72 -20.41 -7.99 8.65
N ASN A 73 -19.17 -8.46 8.83
CA ASN A 73 -18.41 -8.22 10.04
C ASN A 73 -17.87 -6.78 10.11
N PRO A 74 -18.03 -6.09 11.25
CA PRO A 74 -17.48 -4.75 11.42
C PRO A 74 -15.94 -4.77 11.49
N VAL A 75 -15.33 -3.70 11.07
CA VAL A 75 -13.89 -3.47 11.26
C VAL A 75 -13.69 -2.73 12.58
N SER A 76 -13.64 -3.46 13.69
CA SER A 76 -13.58 -2.86 15.02
C SER A 76 -12.20 -2.98 15.64
N VAL A 77 -11.75 -1.93 16.33
CA VAL A 77 -10.53 -1.93 17.14
C VAL A 77 -10.92 -1.80 18.60
N ILE A 78 -10.50 -2.76 19.42
CA ILE A 78 -10.75 -2.74 20.86
C ILE A 78 -9.44 -2.55 21.63
N TRP A 79 -9.56 -1.86 22.73
CA TRP A 79 -8.47 -1.71 23.73
C TRP A 79 -8.88 -2.39 25.01
N THR A 80 -7.99 -3.24 25.51
CA THR A 80 -8.14 -3.92 26.78
C THR A 80 -6.98 -3.54 27.69
N GLU A 81 -7.16 -3.60 29.01
CA GLU A 81 -6.05 -3.40 29.94
C GLU A 81 -5.00 -4.50 29.78
N LYS A 82 -5.48 -5.75 29.70
CA LYS A 82 -4.70 -6.96 29.38
C LYS A 82 -5.44 -7.70 28.28
N LEU A 83 -4.71 -8.33 27.36
CA LEU A 83 -5.31 -9.19 26.34
C LEU A 83 -6.17 -10.26 27.01
N GLY A 84 -7.30 -10.59 26.41
CA GLY A 84 -8.24 -11.53 27.01
C GLY A 84 -9.18 -10.92 28.04
N GLY A 85 -8.99 -9.64 28.43
CA GLY A 85 -9.82 -8.92 29.39
C GLY A 85 -11.06 -8.26 28.79
N LYS A 86 -11.78 -7.50 29.59
CA LYS A 86 -12.90 -6.66 29.16
C LYS A 86 -12.38 -5.44 28.39
N ALA A 87 -13.07 -5.06 27.33
CA ALA A 87 -12.74 -3.84 26.59
C ALA A 87 -12.95 -2.60 27.47
N ILE A 88 -11.95 -1.70 27.46
CA ILE A 88 -11.96 -0.39 28.13
C ILE A 88 -12.22 0.77 27.17
N ALA A 89 -11.97 0.53 25.86
CA ALA A 89 -12.38 1.41 24.77
C ALA A 89 -12.63 0.57 23.53
N ARG A 90 -13.51 1.05 22.64
CA ARG A 90 -13.86 0.41 21.39
C ARG A 90 -14.11 1.47 20.33
N PHE A 91 -13.62 1.22 19.12
CA PHE A 91 -13.84 2.02 17.93
C PHE A 91 -14.43 1.11 16.86
N ASP A 92 -15.66 1.41 16.46
CA ASP A 92 -16.39 0.65 15.46
C ASP A 92 -16.33 1.35 14.12
N TYR A 93 -15.86 0.63 13.11
CA TYR A 93 -15.87 1.03 11.72
C TYR A 93 -16.84 0.12 10.95
N PRO A 94 -17.43 0.63 9.85
CA PRO A 94 -18.44 -0.11 9.11
C PRO A 94 -17.93 -1.47 8.61
N SER A 95 -18.82 -2.43 8.53
CA SER A 95 -18.62 -3.64 7.74
C SER A 95 -18.42 -3.29 6.26
N TYR A 96 -17.96 -4.26 5.46
CA TYR A 96 -17.86 -4.03 4.02
C TYR A 96 -19.23 -3.68 3.40
N GLU A 97 -20.28 -4.41 3.77
CA GLU A 97 -21.64 -4.16 3.27
C GLU A 97 -22.13 -2.76 3.60
N ASP A 98 -21.93 -2.31 4.84
CA ASP A 98 -22.31 -0.96 5.27
C ASP A 98 -21.45 0.10 4.60
N ALA A 99 -20.16 -0.16 4.42
CA ALA A 99 -19.26 0.75 3.73
C ALA A 99 -19.65 0.92 2.26
N VAL A 100 -19.96 -0.16 1.53
CA VAL A 100 -20.46 -0.10 0.14
C VAL A 100 -21.75 0.70 0.07
N LYS A 101 -22.72 0.40 0.97
CA LYS A 101 -23.99 1.12 1.03
C LYS A 101 -23.78 2.63 1.27
N LYS A 102 -22.88 2.97 2.19
CA LYS A 102 -22.51 4.38 2.47
C LYS A 102 -21.84 5.02 1.26
N GLN A 103 -20.84 4.38 0.67
CA GLN A 103 -20.09 4.93 -0.47
C GLN A 103 -20.96 5.11 -1.71
N SER A 104 -21.92 4.22 -1.96
CA SER A 104 -22.85 4.34 -3.11
C SER A 104 -23.72 5.60 -3.08
N GLN A 105 -23.86 6.24 -1.93
CA GLN A 105 -24.63 7.47 -1.72
C GLN A 105 -23.76 8.74 -1.82
N ILE A 106 -22.43 8.60 -1.82
CA ILE A 106 -21.49 9.73 -1.85
C ILE A 106 -21.08 9.99 -3.30
N ASN A 107 -21.45 11.14 -3.83
CA ASN A 107 -21.12 11.54 -5.21
C ASN A 107 -20.65 13.00 -5.30
N ASP A 108 -19.90 13.44 -4.28
CA ASP A 108 -19.34 14.79 -4.15
C ASP A 108 -17.80 14.80 -4.25
N GLY A 109 -17.20 13.66 -4.61
CA GLY A 109 -15.77 13.48 -4.74
C GLY A 109 -15.04 13.09 -3.44
N THR A 110 -15.71 13.12 -2.28
CA THR A 110 -15.12 12.72 -0.98
C THR A 110 -15.08 11.20 -0.78
N GLY A 111 -15.83 10.46 -1.61
CA GLY A 111 -15.93 9.01 -1.55
C GLY A 111 -14.80 8.27 -2.25
N VAL A 112 -14.85 6.95 -2.11
CA VAL A 112 -13.98 5.99 -2.79
C VAL A 112 -14.82 4.99 -3.60
N ALA A 113 -14.27 4.50 -4.72
CA ALA A 113 -14.96 3.51 -5.54
C ALA A 113 -14.98 2.13 -4.90
N GLU A 114 -14.04 1.84 -4.00
CA GLU A 114 -13.93 0.59 -3.26
C GLU A 114 -13.58 0.87 -1.80
N PRO A 115 -14.35 0.36 -0.83
CA PRO A 115 -13.96 0.39 0.57
C PRO A 115 -12.72 -0.48 0.83
N LEU A 116 -12.04 -0.22 1.95
CA LEU A 116 -10.97 -1.10 2.44
C LEU A 116 -11.43 -2.56 2.56
N MET A 117 -10.47 -3.48 2.54
CA MET A 117 -10.74 -4.91 2.68
C MET A 117 -9.75 -5.51 3.67
N ARG A 118 -10.27 -6.39 4.53
CA ARG A 118 -9.45 -7.21 5.43
C ARG A 118 -9.23 -8.58 4.79
N ILE A 119 -7.98 -8.87 4.51
CA ILE A 119 -7.53 -10.17 3.99
C ILE A 119 -6.08 -10.41 4.41
N SER A 120 -5.78 -11.59 4.92
CA SER A 120 -4.40 -11.97 5.25
C SER A 120 -3.55 -12.08 3.99
N GLN A 121 -2.29 -11.64 4.06
CA GLN A 121 -1.34 -11.84 2.94
C GLN A 121 -1.17 -13.31 2.56
N VAL A 122 -1.30 -14.22 3.51
CA VAL A 122 -1.24 -15.68 3.30
C VAL A 122 -2.34 -16.16 2.33
N VAL A 123 -3.46 -15.44 2.28
CA VAL A 123 -4.58 -15.70 1.36
C VAL A 123 -4.43 -14.86 0.08
N LEU A 124 -4.09 -13.58 0.21
CA LEU A 124 -4.02 -12.64 -0.92
C LEU A 124 -2.96 -13.04 -1.94
N GLU A 125 -1.76 -13.41 -1.51
CA GLU A 125 -0.62 -13.68 -2.40
C GLU A 125 -0.86 -14.88 -3.32
N PRO A 126 -1.32 -16.05 -2.83
CA PRO A 126 -1.70 -17.16 -3.71
C PRO A 126 -2.83 -16.79 -4.68
N LEU A 127 -3.84 -16.03 -4.24
CA LEU A 127 -4.94 -15.59 -5.11
C LEU A 127 -4.46 -14.71 -6.25
N LEU A 128 -3.61 -13.72 -5.97
CA LEU A 128 -3.02 -12.88 -7.01
C LEU A 128 -2.22 -13.71 -8.01
N ARG A 129 -1.44 -14.68 -7.53
CA ARG A 129 -0.70 -15.61 -8.38
C ARG A 129 -1.63 -16.44 -9.26
N ASP A 130 -2.61 -17.11 -8.67
CA ASP A 130 -3.56 -17.97 -9.38
C ASP A 130 -4.36 -17.21 -10.44
N MET A 131 -4.77 -15.96 -10.13
CA MET A 131 -5.47 -15.10 -11.08
C MET A 131 -4.55 -14.69 -12.24
N LEU A 132 -3.26 -14.43 -11.95
CA LEU A 132 -2.27 -14.09 -12.96
C LEU A 132 -1.98 -15.29 -13.88
N GLU A 133 -1.79 -16.50 -13.33
CA GLU A 133 -1.54 -17.72 -14.10
C GLU A 133 -2.74 -18.12 -14.98
N ARG A 134 -3.98 -17.89 -14.51
CA ARG A 134 -5.19 -18.19 -15.28
C ARG A 134 -5.55 -17.15 -16.33
N ASN A 135 -5.38 -15.87 -16.03
CA ASN A 135 -5.91 -14.77 -16.85
C ASN A 135 -4.82 -13.90 -17.46
N GLY A 136 -3.57 -14.03 -17.00
CA GLY A 136 -2.44 -13.24 -17.49
C GLY A 136 -2.11 -13.58 -18.94
N ARG A 137 -1.98 -12.55 -19.77
CA ARG A 137 -1.50 -12.68 -21.14
C ARG A 137 -0.01 -12.42 -21.18
N GLN A 138 0.74 -13.27 -21.90
CA GLN A 138 2.19 -13.10 -22.08
C GLN A 138 2.98 -13.02 -20.77
N VAL A 139 2.53 -13.75 -19.73
CA VAL A 139 3.19 -13.81 -18.42
C VAL A 139 3.68 -15.22 -18.14
N GLN A 140 4.94 -15.31 -17.73
CA GLN A 140 5.54 -16.52 -17.17
C GLN A 140 5.83 -16.28 -15.68
N VAL A 141 5.38 -17.20 -14.82
CA VAL A 141 5.58 -17.14 -13.37
C VAL A 141 6.39 -18.34 -12.92
N ASP A 142 7.61 -18.10 -12.49
CA ASP A 142 8.59 -19.14 -12.10
C ASP A 142 8.94 -19.05 -10.62
N PHE A 143 8.30 -19.87 -9.78
CA PHE A 143 8.67 -20.06 -8.38
C PHE A 143 9.82 -21.08 -8.27
N GLY A 144 10.64 -20.94 -7.20
CA GLY A 144 11.85 -21.72 -7.03
C GLY A 144 13.08 -21.20 -7.80
N TRP A 145 12.96 -20.04 -8.43
CA TRP A 145 14.06 -19.38 -9.14
C TRP A 145 14.51 -18.12 -8.42
N ARG A 146 15.75 -18.17 -7.90
CA ARG A 146 16.39 -17.04 -7.23
C ARG A 146 17.06 -16.13 -8.25
N PHE A 147 16.79 -14.84 -8.16
CA PHE A 147 17.58 -13.82 -8.84
C PHE A 147 18.94 -13.67 -8.14
N ASP A 148 20.03 -13.81 -8.88
CA ASP A 148 21.39 -13.74 -8.34
C ASP A 148 22.09 -12.43 -8.69
N SER A 149 22.06 -12.03 -9.97
CA SER A 149 22.77 -10.86 -10.46
C SER A 149 22.21 -10.37 -11.79
N PHE A 150 22.61 -9.16 -12.18
CA PHE A 150 22.37 -8.63 -13.52
C PHE A 150 23.60 -7.90 -14.08
N THR A 151 23.62 -7.78 -15.39
CA THR A 151 24.48 -6.85 -16.14
C THR A 151 23.57 -5.98 -17.00
N GLU A 152 23.73 -4.65 -16.89
CA GLU A 152 22.97 -3.70 -17.71
C GLU A 152 23.80 -3.34 -18.94
N GLU A 153 23.20 -3.52 -20.11
CA GLU A 153 23.72 -3.13 -21.41
C GLU A 153 22.99 -1.87 -21.92
N SER A 154 23.38 -1.35 -23.07
CA SER A 154 22.80 -0.11 -23.63
C SER A 154 21.30 -0.23 -23.93
N ASP A 155 20.82 -1.40 -24.38
CA ASP A 155 19.44 -1.64 -24.82
C ASP A 155 18.70 -2.71 -24.04
N HIS A 156 19.38 -3.46 -23.16
CA HIS A 156 18.78 -4.56 -22.38
C HIS A 156 19.51 -4.83 -21.05
N VAL A 157 18.95 -5.75 -20.28
CA VAL A 157 19.53 -6.28 -19.04
C VAL A 157 19.66 -7.79 -19.18
N ILE A 158 20.82 -8.35 -18.82
CA ILE A 158 21.04 -9.80 -18.71
C ILE A 158 21.00 -10.16 -17.23
N SER A 159 20.04 -10.97 -16.83
CA SER A 159 19.87 -11.42 -15.45
C SER A 159 20.26 -12.88 -15.29
N ASN A 160 21.01 -13.20 -14.24
CA ASN A 160 21.39 -14.57 -13.87
C ASN A 160 20.49 -15.09 -12.78
N LEU A 161 19.93 -16.26 -12.99
CA LEU A 161 19.01 -16.93 -12.08
C LEU A 161 19.56 -18.31 -11.71
N THR A 162 19.23 -18.78 -10.49
CA THR A 162 19.52 -20.14 -10.02
C THR A 162 18.24 -20.78 -9.48
N ASN A 163 17.92 -21.97 -9.97
CA ASN A 163 16.87 -22.79 -9.39
C ASN A 163 17.33 -23.28 -8.00
N VAL A 164 16.52 -23.02 -6.96
CA VAL A 164 16.92 -23.29 -5.58
C VAL A 164 16.90 -24.77 -5.19
N GLN A 165 16.19 -25.62 -5.98
CA GLN A 165 16.11 -27.05 -5.74
C GLN A 165 17.19 -27.83 -6.52
N THR A 166 17.38 -27.48 -7.81
CA THR A 166 18.25 -28.25 -8.71
C THR A 166 19.64 -27.65 -8.86
N GLY A 167 19.83 -26.36 -8.50
CA GLY A 167 21.06 -25.63 -8.78
C GLY A 167 21.24 -25.22 -10.25
N GLU A 168 20.27 -25.52 -11.10
CA GLU A 168 20.28 -25.12 -12.50
C GLU A 168 20.44 -23.61 -12.63
N LYS A 169 21.31 -23.18 -13.56
CA LYS A 169 21.53 -21.76 -13.86
C LYS A 169 20.83 -21.38 -15.16
N ARG A 170 20.23 -20.20 -15.18
CA ARG A 170 19.52 -19.66 -16.33
C ARG A 170 19.85 -18.19 -16.53
N GLN A 171 19.98 -17.76 -17.76
CA GLN A 171 20.09 -16.34 -18.12
C GLN A 171 18.80 -15.88 -18.81
N VAL A 172 18.36 -14.66 -18.42
CA VAL A 172 17.21 -13.97 -19.00
C VAL A 172 17.66 -12.63 -19.54
N ARG A 173 17.39 -12.37 -20.82
CA ARG A 173 17.51 -11.07 -21.46
C ARG A 173 16.18 -10.34 -21.36
N SER A 174 16.17 -9.13 -20.80
CA SER A 174 14.97 -8.29 -20.70
C SER A 174 15.28 -6.85 -21.08
N ARG A 175 14.28 -6.10 -21.55
CA ARG A 175 14.44 -4.66 -21.80
C ARG A 175 14.56 -3.87 -20.50
N TYR A 176 13.85 -4.31 -19.45
CA TYR A 176 13.88 -3.74 -18.10
C TYR A 176 13.86 -4.83 -17.04
N LEU A 177 14.45 -4.51 -15.87
CA LEU A 177 14.41 -5.32 -14.66
C LEU A 177 13.67 -4.55 -13.55
N ALA A 178 12.66 -5.16 -12.95
CA ALA A 178 11.96 -4.64 -11.79
C ALA A 178 12.32 -5.46 -10.54
N GLY A 179 12.98 -4.83 -9.58
CA GLY A 179 13.33 -5.43 -8.28
C GLY A 179 12.19 -5.28 -7.28
N CYS A 180 11.40 -6.35 -7.12
CA CYS A 180 10.35 -6.49 -6.10
C CYS A 180 10.76 -7.55 -5.05
N ASP A 181 12.07 -7.75 -4.85
CA ASP A 181 12.70 -8.86 -4.12
C ASP A 181 12.83 -8.61 -2.60
N GLY A 182 12.07 -7.63 -2.10
CA GLY A 182 11.81 -7.40 -0.69
C GLY A 182 12.94 -6.71 0.07
N ALA A 183 12.82 -6.67 1.39
CA ALA A 183 13.70 -5.94 2.31
C ALA A 183 15.20 -6.22 2.14
N LYS A 184 15.55 -7.46 1.76
CA LYS A 184 16.92 -7.90 1.50
C LYS A 184 17.25 -7.87 0.00
N SER A 185 16.67 -6.94 -0.75
CA SER A 185 16.78 -6.84 -2.20
C SER A 185 18.23 -7.00 -2.69
N GLN A 186 18.42 -7.98 -3.57
CA GLN A 186 19.68 -8.18 -4.28
C GLN A 186 19.82 -7.17 -5.42
N VAL A 187 18.72 -6.83 -6.09
CA VAL A 187 18.70 -5.81 -7.15
C VAL A 187 19.17 -4.46 -6.59
N ARG A 188 18.59 -4.00 -5.46
CA ARG A 188 19.00 -2.75 -4.81
C ARG A 188 20.48 -2.74 -4.45
N ARG A 189 20.98 -3.83 -3.85
CA ARG A 189 22.40 -3.92 -3.45
C ARG A 189 23.34 -3.84 -4.63
N GLN A 190 23.02 -4.47 -5.75
CA GLN A 190 23.84 -4.42 -6.95
C GLN A 190 23.81 -3.04 -7.63
N LEU A 191 22.70 -2.31 -7.50
CA LEU A 191 22.65 -0.91 -7.89
C LEU A 191 23.51 0.00 -6.98
N GLY A 192 24.01 -0.49 -5.84
CA GLY A 192 24.72 0.32 -4.85
C GLY A 192 23.81 1.34 -4.14
N ILE A 193 22.49 1.09 -4.13
CA ILE A 193 21.52 2.00 -3.53
C ILE A 193 21.43 1.74 -2.03
N GLU A 194 21.70 2.78 -1.24
CA GLU A 194 21.68 2.75 0.22
C GLU A 194 20.31 3.12 0.79
N TRP A 195 20.13 2.81 2.09
CA TRP A 195 18.96 3.16 2.87
C TRP A 195 19.12 4.51 3.56
N ASN A 196 18.10 5.36 3.48
CA ASN A 196 17.83 6.42 4.45
C ASN A 196 17.06 5.80 5.61
N VAL A 197 17.64 5.77 6.79
CA VAL A 197 17.12 5.06 7.97
C VAL A 197 16.60 6.07 8.99
N MET A 198 15.34 5.89 9.41
CA MET A 198 14.78 6.54 10.60
C MET A 198 14.82 5.52 11.76
N ASP A 199 15.38 5.91 12.91
CA ASP A 199 15.42 5.03 14.08
C ASP A 199 14.00 4.70 14.56
N THR A 200 13.71 3.41 14.72
CA THR A 200 12.38 2.91 15.09
C THR A 200 11.98 3.20 16.54
N ARG A 201 12.89 3.66 17.38
CA ARG A 201 12.64 4.08 18.78
C ARG A 201 12.51 5.60 18.89
N LEU A 202 13.39 6.33 18.22
CA LEU A 202 13.42 7.79 18.25
C LEU A 202 12.46 8.43 17.26
N GLY A 203 12.23 7.82 16.08
CA GLY A 203 11.30 8.30 15.08
C GLY A 203 9.88 8.50 15.60
N PRO A 204 9.27 7.51 16.29
CA PRO A 204 7.97 7.68 16.94
C PRO A 204 7.94 8.82 17.97
N ILE A 205 8.97 8.99 18.78
CA ILE A 205 9.07 10.10 19.75
C ILE A 205 9.19 11.44 19.04
N ALA A 206 9.98 11.51 17.96
CA ALA A 206 10.09 12.72 17.14
C ALA A 206 8.75 13.08 16.46
N ALA A 207 8.01 12.11 15.97
CA ALA A 207 6.69 12.30 15.39
C ALA A 207 5.67 12.83 16.44
N ILE A 208 5.69 12.28 17.66
CA ILE A 208 4.89 12.82 18.78
C ILE A 208 5.28 14.27 19.08
N LYS A 209 6.58 14.57 19.19
CA LYS A 209 7.06 15.93 19.44
C LYS A 209 6.54 16.90 18.38
N HIS A 210 6.60 16.51 17.14
CA HIS A 210 6.13 17.32 16.01
C HIS A 210 4.62 17.57 16.09
N LYS A 211 3.82 16.53 16.33
CA LYS A 211 2.34 16.60 16.31
C LYS A 211 1.74 17.15 17.61
N TYR A 212 2.27 16.78 18.78
CA TYR A 212 1.68 17.02 20.10
C TYR A 212 2.57 17.84 21.06
N GLY A 213 3.76 18.20 20.62
CA GLY A 213 4.70 19.03 21.37
C GLY A 213 5.65 18.27 22.29
N LEU A 214 6.63 19.00 22.83
CA LEU A 214 7.72 18.45 23.65
C LEU A 214 7.23 17.77 24.93
N ALA A 215 6.22 18.31 25.60
CA ALA A 215 5.68 17.74 26.85
C ALA A 215 5.07 16.35 26.62
N ALA A 216 4.38 16.12 25.48
CA ALA A 216 3.84 14.82 25.11
C ALA A 216 4.95 13.80 24.83
N ALA A 217 5.99 14.19 24.10
CA ALA A 217 7.15 13.35 23.82
C ALA A 217 7.92 12.96 25.08
N ALA A 218 8.20 13.94 25.95
CA ALA A 218 8.85 13.71 27.24
C ALA A 218 8.00 12.81 28.15
N GLY A 219 6.69 13.07 28.25
CA GLY A 219 5.77 12.24 29.06
C GLY A 219 5.72 10.78 28.57
N THR A 220 5.82 10.55 27.27
CA THR A 220 5.91 9.21 26.69
C THR A 220 7.21 8.52 27.07
N LEU A 221 8.34 9.21 26.92
CA LEU A 221 9.66 8.68 27.25
C LEU A 221 9.76 8.34 28.74
N PHE A 222 9.45 9.29 29.63
CA PHE A 222 9.49 9.08 31.07
C PHE A 222 8.48 8.04 31.56
N GLY A 223 7.28 8.00 30.96
CA GLY A 223 6.30 6.95 31.25
C GLY A 223 6.79 5.55 30.90
N SER A 224 7.60 5.42 29.86
CA SER A 224 8.22 4.16 29.45
C SER A 224 9.37 3.73 30.37
N LEU A 225 9.97 4.67 31.12
CA LEU A 225 11.10 4.42 32.04
C LEU A 225 10.67 4.19 33.50
N LYS A 226 9.35 4.09 33.79
CA LYS A 226 8.87 3.82 35.17
C LYS A 226 9.47 2.53 35.75
N PRO A 227 9.81 2.52 37.07
CA PRO A 227 10.33 1.31 37.73
C PRO A 227 9.43 0.09 37.52
N GLY A 228 10.02 -1.07 37.30
CA GLY A 228 9.31 -2.34 37.06
C GLY A 228 8.75 -2.51 35.65
N ARG A 229 8.83 -1.52 34.79
CA ARG A 229 8.39 -1.62 33.41
C ARG A 229 9.50 -2.22 32.52
N LYS A 230 9.15 -3.26 31.76
CA LYS A 230 10.04 -3.84 30.76
C LYS A 230 9.99 -2.96 29.50
N ILE A 231 11.12 -2.34 29.15
CA ILE A 231 11.22 -1.47 27.98
C ILE A 231 11.34 -2.36 26.73
N PRO A 232 10.51 -2.16 25.70
CA PRO A 232 10.65 -2.84 24.43
C PRO A 232 12.01 -2.55 23.78
N ASP A 233 12.68 -3.57 23.25
CA ASP A 233 13.97 -3.45 22.57
C ASP A 233 13.84 -3.21 21.05
N GLY A 234 12.62 -3.02 20.59
CA GLY A 234 12.27 -2.79 19.20
C GLY A 234 12.07 -4.07 18.38
N ARG A 235 12.17 -5.26 19.01
CA ARG A 235 11.79 -6.54 18.38
C ARG A 235 10.33 -6.87 18.70
N VAL A 236 9.71 -7.61 17.80
CA VAL A 236 8.36 -8.16 17.94
C VAL A 236 8.44 -9.67 17.78
N PHE A 237 7.83 -10.42 18.69
CA PHE A 237 7.62 -11.85 18.54
C PHE A 237 6.21 -12.08 18.03
N MET A 238 6.08 -12.65 16.84
CA MET A 238 4.82 -12.98 16.21
C MET A 238 4.46 -14.44 16.47
N ILE A 239 3.21 -14.69 16.83
CA ILE A 239 2.62 -16.03 16.89
C ILE A 239 1.39 -16.03 15.99
N HIS A 240 1.45 -16.80 14.91
CA HIS A 240 0.32 -17.05 14.00
C HIS A 240 -0.24 -18.43 14.31
N PHE A 241 -1.54 -18.52 14.58
CA PHE A 241 -2.16 -19.72 15.09
C PHE A 241 -3.62 -19.85 14.72
N LYS A 242 -4.13 -21.09 14.76
CA LYS A 242 -5.56 -21.39 14.67
C LYS A 242 -6.13 -21.72 16.04
N SER A 243 -7.35 -21.23 16.30
CA SER A 243 -8.17 -21.61 17.45
C SER A 243 -9.64 -21.33 17.16
N LYS A 244 -10.50 -22.25 17.51
CA LYS A 244 -11.96 -22.15 17.35
C LYS A 244 -12.70 -21.67 18.60
N ASP A 245 -11.98 -21.19 19.63
CA ASP A 245 -12.58 -20.67 20.88
C ASP A 245 -13.20 -19.26 20.64
N LEU A 246 -14.21 -19.19 19.78
CA LEU A 246 -14.88 -17.93 19.46
C LEU A 246 -15.57 -17.30 20.70
N SER A 247 -15.98 -18.12 21.69
CA SER A 247 -16.54 -17.60 22.93
C SER A 247 -15.56 -16.72 23.69
N PHE A 248 -14.28 -17.04 23.61
CA PHE A 248 -13.22 -16.23 24.15
C PHE A 248 -12.86 -15.06 23.23
N PHE A 249 -12.58 -15.32 21.95
CA PHE A 249 -12.11 -14.27 21.06
C PHE A 249 -13.18 -13.20 20.81
N HIS A 250 -14.46 -13.56 20.68
CA HIS A 250 -15.55 -12.62 20.47
C HIS A 250 -16.24 -12.15 21.76
N ARG A 251 -15.67 -12.36 22.94
CA ARG A 251 -16.23 -11.94 24.24
C ARG A 251 -16.54 -10.42 24.34
N ASN A 252 -15.81 -9.59 23.56
CA ASN A 252 -16.04 -8.17 23.41
C ASN A 252 -16.72 -7.83 22.05
N GLY A 253 -17.31 -8.80 21.35
CA GLY A 253 -17.81 -8.71 19.98
C GLY A 253 -16.72 -8.97 18.94
N VAL A 254 -17.11 -9.11 17.68
CA VAL A 254 -16.16 -9.26 16.56
C VAL A 254 -15.24 -8.05 16.49
N PHE A 255 -13.97 -8.28 16.27
CA PHE A 255 -12.95 -7.23 16.19
C PHE A 255 -11.92 -7.56 15.11
N TRP A 256 -11.25 -6.52 14.64
CA TRP A 256 -10.05 -6.63 13.83
C TRP A 256 -8.79 -6.69 14.70
N HIS A 257 -8.58 -5.66 15.55
CA HIS A 257 -7.45 -5.59 16.48
C HIS A 257 -7.93 -5.51 17.94
N GLU A 258 -7.33 -6.32 18.80
CA GLU A 258 -7.35 -6.12 20.25
C GLU A 258 -5.98 -5.60 20.69
N GLN A 259 -5.94 -4.36 21.19
CA GLN A 259 -4.73 -3.67 21.63
C GLN A 259 -4.60 -3.76 23.14
N CYS A 260 -3.46 -4.22 23.65
CA CYS A 260 -3.15 -4.24 25.07
C CYS A 260 -2.64 -2.87 25.55
N ALA A 261 -3.40 -2.17 26.35
CA ALA A 261 -3.03 -0.86 26.86
C ALA A 261 -1.87 -0.88 27.87
N GLN A 262 -1.59 -2.02 28.50
CA GLN A 262 -0.46 -2.18 29.43
C GLN A 262 0.87 -2.49 28.74
N THR A 263 0.87 -3.38 27.76
CA THR A 263 2.10 -3.90 27.14
C THR A 263 2.35 -3.39 25.75
N GLY A 264 1.30 -2.95 25.04
CA GLY A 264 1.35 -2.62 23.62
C GLY A 264 1.29 -3.85 22.70
N ASP A 265 1.09 -5.04 23.25
CA ASP A 265 0.87 -6.24 22.45
C ASP A 265 -0.43 -6.13 21.67
N THR A 266 -0.51 -6.79 20.52
CA THR A 266 -1.67 -6.72 19.63
C THR A 266 -2.12 -8.12 19.24
N LEU A 267 -3.38 -8.44 19.46
CA LEU A 267 -4.04 -9.62 18.90
C LEU A 267 -4.83 -9.20 17.67
N ILE A 268 -4.61 -9.89 16.55
CA ILE A 268 -5.19 -9.60 15.24
C ILE A 268 -6.06 -10.77 14.82
N ALA A 269 -7.31 -10.51 14.49
CA ALA A 269 -8.19 -11.48 13.83
C ALA A 269 -7.89 -11.46 12.32
N GLN A 270 -7.43 -12.59 11.76
CA GLN A 270 -7.06 -12.70 10.35
C GLN A 270 -8.26 -12.97 9.44
N ASP A 271 -9.19 -13.81 9.91
CA ASP A 271 -10.38 -14.24 9.17
C ASP A 271 -11.68 -14.12 9.98
N ASP A 272 -11.61 -13.69 11.25
CA ASP A 272 -12.69 -13.58 12.22
C ASP A 272 -13.34 -14.94 12.62
N VAL A 273 -12.76 -16.05 12.22
CA VAL A 273 -13.31 -17.41 12.43
C VAL A 273 -12.41 -18.30 13.26
N GLU A 274 -11.18 -18.54 12.77
CA GLU A 274 -10.27 -19.46 13.45
C GLU A 274 -8.80 -19.04 13.39
N THR A 275 -8.46 -18.07 12.57
CA THR A 275 -7.06 -17.69 12.31
C THR A 275 -6.72 -16.36 13.00
N TRP A 276 -5.68 -16.40 13.84
CA TRP A 276 -5.28 -15.29 14.71
C TRP A 276 -3.79 -15.04 14.63
N THR A 277 -3.39 -13.82 14.91
CA THR A 277 -1.97 -13.45 15.06
C THR A 277 -1.78 -12.62 16.31
N LEU A 278 -0.85 -13.03 17.18
CA LEU A 278 -0.42 -12.26 18.33
C LEU A 278 0.94 -11.64 18.06
N HIS A 279 1.04 -10.32 18.18
CA HIS A 279 2.30 -9.59 18.20
C HIS A 279 2.64 -9.21 19.63
N VAL A 280 3.78 -9.70 20.13
CA VAL A 280 4.31 -9.42 21.48
C VAL A 280 5.52 -8.52 21.34
N LEU A 281 5.49 -7.35 21.99
CA LEU A 281 6.64 -6.48 22.06
C LEU A 281 7.72 -7.12 22.95
N MET A 282 8.87 -7.41 22.36
CA MET A 282 9.98 -8.05 23.08
C MET A 282 10.76 -7.02 23.89
N ASN A 283 11.41 -7.47 24.95
CA ASN A 283 12.39 -6.73 25.72
C ASN A 283 13.73 -7.48 25.76
N SER A 284 14.77 -6.84 26.30
CA SER A 284 16.13 -7.39 26.30
C SER A 284 16.31 -8.72 27.05
N THR A 285 15.35 -9.11 27.92
CA THR A 285 15.41 -10.37 28.66
C THR A 285 14.78 -11.55 27.92
N MET A 286 14.12 -11.29 26.78
CA MET A 286 13.47 -12.31 25.96
C MET A 286 14.44 -12.83 24.89
N ASP A 287 14.72 -14.13 24.94
CA ASP A 287 15.50 -14.84 23.91
C ASP A 287 14.51 -15.49 22.92
N PRO A 288 14.47 -15.04 21.66
CA PRO A 288 13.50 -15.55 20.68
C PRO A 288 13.63 -17.06 20.42
N ASP A 289 14.85 -17.60 20.53
CA ASP A 289 15.12 -19.01 20.24
C ASP A 289 14.66 -19.95 21.39
N ARG A 290 14.34 -19.39 22.56
CA ARG A 290 13.87 -20.11 23.75
C ARG A 290 12.39 -19.89 24.06
N ILE A 291 11.67 -19.10 23.26
CA ILE A 291 10.26 -18.85 23.50
C ILE A 291 9.42 -20.07 23.08
N ASP A 292 8.68 -20.65 24.02
CA ASP A 292 7.57 -21.55 23.72
C ASP A 292 6.34 -20.72 23.33
N PRO A 293 5.88 -20.77 22.05
CA PRO A 293 4.76 -19.98 21.59
C PRO A 293 3.46 -20.25 22.36
N LYS A 294 3.19 -21.51 22.76
CA LYS A 294 1.97 -21.86 23.51
C LYS A 294 2.01 -21.31 24.93
N ALA A 295 3.17 -21.41 25.58
CA ALA A 295 3.37 -20.84 26.92
C ALA A 295 3.20 -19.31 26.90
N LEU A 296 3.77 -18.64 25.88
CA LEU A 296 3.65 -17.20 25.71
C LEU A 296 2.19 -16.78 25.41
N LEU A 297 1.46 -17.52 24.55
CA LEU A 297 0.03 -17.29 24.32
C LEU A 297 -0.75 -17.37 25.64
N ARG A 298 -0.56 -18.44 26.43
CA ARG A 298 -1.22 -18.61 27.72
C ARG A 298 -0.92 -17.45 28.68
N GLU A 299 0.34 -17.03 28.74
CA GLU A 299 0.75 -15.89 29.57
C GLU A 299 0.01 -14.60 29.16
N ARG A 300 0.02 -14.29 27.86
CA ARG A 300 -0.50 -13.03 27.35
C ARG A 300 -2.04 -12.98 27.33
N LEU A 301 -2.69 -14.08 27.04
CA LEU A 301 -4.16 -14.18 27.04
C LEU A 301 -4.75 -14.43 28.42
N GLY A 302 -3.90 -14.75 29.43
CA GLY A 302 -4.31 -15.03 30.81
C GLY A 302 -5.07 -16.35 30.99
N ARG A 303 -5.07 -17.22 29.96
CA ARG A 303 -5.73 -18.54 30.00
C ARG A 303 -5.12 -19.51 28.99
N ASN A 304 -5.37 -20.78 29.22
CA ASN A 304 -5.03 -21.82 28.24
C ASN A 304 -6.12 -21.85 27.15
N ILE A 305 -5.71 -21.87 25.88
CA ILE A 305 -6.57 -22.05 24.72
C ILE A 305 -6.11 -23.25 23.92
N GLU A 306 -7.05 -23.99 23.33
CA GLU A 306 -6.72 -25.01 22.35
C GLU A 306 -6.33 -24.31 21.05
N CYS A 307 -5.11 -24.59 20.56
CA CYS A 307 -4.59 -23.95 19.35
C CYS A 307 -3.55 -24.77 18.61
N GLU A 308 -3.50 -24.56 17.30
CA GLU A 308 -2.46 -25.02 16.39
C GLU A 308 -1.55 -23.84 16.05
N ILE A 309 -0.24 -23.96 16.28
CA ILE A 309 0.73 -22.93 15.89
C ILE A 309 1.09 -23.13 14.42
N LEU A 310 0.80 -22.14 13.59
CA LEU A 310 1.10 -22.11 12.15
C LEU A 310 2.49 -21.55 11.88
N ALA A 311 2.88 -20.48 12.61
CA ALA A 311 4.20 -19.88 12.54
C ALA A 311 4.49 -19.10 13.84
N ALA A 312 5.76 -19.11 14.27
CA ALA A 312 6.22 -18.25 15.36
C ALA A 312 7.66 -17.82 15.10
N ASN A 313 7.92 -16.53 15.16
CA ASN A 313 9.26 -15.98 14.96
C ASN A 313 9.39 -14.55 15.47
N ALA A 314 10.61 -14.16 15.81
CA ALA A 314 10.96 -12.78 16.07
C ALA A 314 11.31 -12.04 14.78
N TRP A 315 10.96 -10.76 14.73
CA TRP A 315 11.35 -9.85 13.67
C TRP A 315 11.57 -8.43 14.21
N ARG A 316 12.19 -7.59 13.41
CA ARG A 316 12.42 -6.19 13.78
C ARG A 316 11.78 -5.28 12.73
N PRO A 317 10.84 -4.40 13.14
CA PRO A 317 10.32 -3.34 12.27
C PRO A 317 11.45 -2.43 11.79
N ALA A 318 11.29 -1.87 10.60
CA ALA A 318 12.21 -0.88 10.04
C ALA A 318 11.43 0.35 9.56
N LEU A 319 12.12 1.49 9.52
CA LEU A 319 11.66 2.74 8.93
C LEU A 319 12.72 3.22 7.94
N THR A 320 12.72 2.65 6.74
CA THR A 320 13.75 2.91 5.74
C THR A 320 13.16 3.30 4.40
N ILE A 321 13.84 4.18 3.69
CA ILE A 321 13.54 4.53 2.30
C ILE A 321 14.85 4.48 1.52
N ALA A 322 14.86 3.86 0.35
CA ALA A 322 16.01 3.83 -0.52
C ALA A 322 16.36 5.26 -1.02
N ASN A 323 17.64 5.56 -1.10
CA ASN A 323 18.08 6.89 -1.55
C ASN A 323 17.69 7.15 -3.01
N GLN A 324 17.60 6.08 -3.82
CA GLN A 324 17.10 6.08 -5.20
C GLN A 324 16.17 4.88 -5.43
N PHE A 325 15.23 5.00 -6.38
CA PHE A 325 14.29 3.93 -6.72
C PHE A 325 14.69 3.18 -7.98
N GLY A 326 15.79 3.52 -8.58
CA GLY A 326 16.35 2.86 -9.75
C GLY A 326 17.14 3.81 -10.62
N ARG A 327 17.68 3.27 -11.70
CA ARG A 327 18.35 4.02 -12.76
C ARG A 327 18.41 3.18 -14.03
N GLY A 328 18.57 3.83 -15.17
CA GLY A 328 18.69 3.15 -16.45
C GLY A 328 17.50 2.22 -16.73
N ARG A 329 17.79 0.95 -16.82
CA ARG A 329 16.81 -0.10 -17.09
C ARG A 329 16.38 -0.90 -15.86
N VAL A 330 16.87 -0.55 -14.64
CA VAL A 330 16.66 -1.32 -13.42
C VAL A 330 15.96 -0.46 -12.36
N TRP A 331 14.76 -0.88 -11.95
CA TRP A 331 13.88 -0.11 -11.05
C TRP A 331 13.39 -0.97 -9.90
N LEU A 332 13.10 -0.35 -8.76
CA LEU A 332 12.70 -1.00 -7.51
C LEU A 332 11.24 -0.67 -7.17
N ALA A 333 10.55 -1.60 -6.50
CA ALA A 333 9.23 -1.36 -5.91
C ALA A 333 9.03 -2.18 -4.62
N GLY A 334 8.12 -1.72 -3.76
CA GLY A 334 7.77 -2.34 -2.50
C GLY A 334 8.90 -2.36 -1.48
N ASP A 335 9.02 -3.44 -0.72
CA ASP A 335 10.03 -3.56 0.34
C ASP A 335 11.48 -3.48 -0.17
N ALA A 336 11.72 -3.54 -1.49
CA ALA A 336 13.03 -3.29 -2.08
C ALA A 336 13.43 -1.82 -2.02
N CYS A 337 12.48 -0.89 -1.99
CA CYS A 337 12.74 0.55 -1.90
C CYS A 337 12.22 1.23 -0.62
N HIS A 338 11.37 0.58 0.18
CA HIS A 338 10.95 1.13 1.48
C HIS A 338 10.51 0.06 2.47
N GLN A 339 10.64 0.34 3.77
CA GLN A 339 10.08 -0.45 4.85
C GLN A 339 9.51 0.49 5.91
N VAL A 340 8.32 0.18 6.39
CA VAL A 340 7.64 0.95 7.45
C VAL A 340 7.19 0.03 8.57
N ILE A 341 6.99 0.58 9.76
CA ILE A 341 6.35 -0.15 10.87
C ILE A 341 4.93 -0.52 10.41
N PRO A 342 4.40 -1.70 10.72
CA PRO A 342 3.08 -2.15 10.19
C PRO A 342 1.87 -1.36 10.74
N THR A 343 2.10 -0.40 11.64
CA THR A 343 1.05 0.48 12.16
C THR A 343 0.45 1.35 11.04
N GLY A 344 -0.86 1.21 10.82
CA GLY A 344 -1.60 1.85 9.73
C GLY A 344 -1.63 1.06 8.41
N GLY A 345 -0.94 -0.09 8.30
CA GLY A 345 -1.04 -0.96 7.12
C GLY A 345 -0.44 -0.38 5.83
N TYR A 346 0.51 0.58 5.90
CA TYR A 346 0.95 1.33 4.72
C TYR A 346 1.91 0.57 3.80
N GLY A 347 2.71 -0.39 4.28
CA GLY A 347 3.82 -0.98 3.52
C GLY A 347 3.39 -1.58 2.18
N MET A 348 2.59 -2.64 2.20
CA MET A 348 2.09 -3.32 1.00
C MET A 348 1.23 -2.38 0.14
N ASN A 349 0.37 -1.57 0.77
CA ASN A 349 -0.52 -0.65 0.07
C ASN A 349 0.24 0.44 -0.71
N THR A 350 1.35 0.96 -0.16
CA THR A 350 2.26 1.86 -0.88
C THR A 350 2.90 1.15 -2.07
N GLY A 351 3.34 -0.10 -1.87
CA GLY A 351 3.92 -0.93 -2.94
C GLY A 351 2.92 -1.25 -4.07
N VAL A 352 1.63 -1.42 -3.78
CA VAL A 352 0.59 -1.55 -4.82
C VAL A 352 0.52 -0.30 -5.69
N GLY A 353 0.50 0.90 -5.07
CA GLY A 353 0.55 2.15 -5.82
C GLY A 353 1.84 2.31 -6.65
N GLU A 354 2.96 1.80 -6.15
CA GLU A 354 4.23 1.77 -6.90
C GLU A 354 4.16 0.81 -8.09
N ALA A 355 3.65 -0.40 -7.88
CA ALA A 355 3.48 -1.38 -8.94
C ALA A 355 2.61 -0.84 -10.09
N VAL A 356 1.52 -0.14 -9.76
CA VAL A 356 0.66 0.51 -10.76
C VAL A 356 1.40 1.64 -11.48
N THR A 357 2.09 2.52 -10.74
CA THR A 357 2.79 3.66 -11.34
C THR A 357 3.96 3.19 -12.21
N LEU A 358 4.83 2.31 -11.69
CA LEU A 358 5.96 1.75 -12.44
C LEU A 358 5.47 0.91 -13.63
N GLY A 359 4.39 0.16 -13.45
CA GLY A 359 3.86 -0.74 -14.47
C GLY A 359 3.39 -0.01 -15.73
N TRP A 360 2.60 1.06 -15.61
CA TRP A 360 2.20 1.81 -16.80
C TRP A 360 3.39 2.56 -17.44
N MET A 361 4.34 3.06 -16.64
CA MET A 361 5.53 3.73 -17.16
C MET A 361 6.43 2.75 -17.93
N LEU A 362 6.68 1.56 -17.39
CA LEU A 362 7.46 0.52 -18.08
C LEU A 362 6.75 0.05 -19.37
N ALA A 363 5.42 -0.12 -19.32
CA ALA A 363 4.65 -0.47 -20.52
C ALA A 363 4.78 0.61 -21.61
N ALA A 364 4.70 1.88 -21.23
CA ALA A 364 4.88 3.01 -22.15
C ALA A 364 6.26 2.99 -22.83
N MET A 365 7.32 2.68 -22.05
CA MET A 365 8.69 2.56 -22.56
C MET A 365 8.82 1.37 -23.52
N VAL A 366 8.21 0.22 -23.20
CA VAL A 366 8.21 -0.97 -24.05
C VAL A 366 7.44 -0.73 -25.36
N GLN A 367 6.31 -0.06 -25.28
CA GLN A 367 5.44 0.27 -26.42
C GLN A 367 5.94 1.46 -27.26
N GLY A 368 6.95 2.20 -26.79
CA GLY A 368 7.65 3.23 -27.56
C GLY A 368 7.01 4.63 -27.53
N TRP A 369 5.91 4.84 -26.77
CA TRP A 369 5.32 6.17 -26.59
C TRP A 369 5.81 6.89 -25.33
N GLY A 370 6.46 6.17 -24.40
CA GLY A 370 7.11 6.73 -23.23
C GLY A 370 8.44 7.39 -23.57
N GLY A 371 8.67 8.59 -23.07
CA GLY A 371 9.92 9.34 -23.29
C GLY A 371 10.96 9.12 -22.19
N PRO A 372 12.19 9.61 -22.38
CA PRO A 372 13.34 9.32 -21.51
C PRO A 372 13.19 9.86 -20.08
N LYS A 373 12.29 10.84 -19.84
CA LYS A 373 12.04 11.41 -18.51
C LYS A 373 10.97 10.66 -17.72
N LEU A 374 10.27 9.71 -18.34
CA LEU A 374 9.10 9.05 -17.74
C LEU A 374 9.49 8.26 -16.49
N LEU A 375 10.49 7.39 -16.59
CA LEU A 375 10.92 6.57 -15.45
C LEU A 375 11.60 7.37 -14.35
N ALA A 376 12.30 8.46 -14.68
CA ALA A 376 12.89 9.35 -13.67
C ALA A 376 11.81 10.02 -12.80
N ALA A 377 10.61 10.28 -13.35
CA ALA A 377 9.49 10.84 -12.61
C ALA A 377 8.90 9.85 -11.59
N TYR A 378 9.03 8.55 -11.77
CA TYR A 378 8.57 7.54 -10.83
C TYR A 378 9.07 7.78 -9.41
N GLU A 379 10.37 8.02 -9.24
CA GLU A 379 10.94 8.35 -7.93
C GLU A 379 10.42 9.69 -7.39
N ALA A 380 10.39 10.73 -8.24
CA ALA A 380 9.91 12.06 -7.85
C ALA A 380 8.45 12.06 -7.36
N GLU A 381 7.63 11.16 -7.90
CA GLU A 381 6.22 11.01 -7.53
C GLU A 381 6.03 10.11 -6.30
N ARG A 382 6.73 8.96 -6.23
CA ARG A 382 6.46 7.95 -5.20
C ARG A 382 7.21 8.18 -3.88
N LYS A 383 8.40 8.78 -3.94
CA LYS A 383 9.20 9.03 -2.74
C LYS A 383 8.52 9.97 -1.72
N PRO A 384 7.87 11.09 -2.11
CA PRO A 384 7.10 11.91 -1.17
C PRO A 384 5.92 11.16 -0.51
N VAL A 385 5.25 10.28 -1.26
CA VAL A 385 4.15 9.43 -0.72
C VAL A 385 4.68 8.48 0.35
N ILE A 386 5.80 7.82 0.07
CA ILE A 386 6.46 6.91 1.02
C ILE A 386 6.94 7.68 2.26
N GLU A 387 7.48 8.87 2.09
CA GLU A 387 7.94 9.70 3.22
C GLU A 387 6.76 10.06 4.13
N ALA A 388 5.62 10.47 3.56
CA ALA A 388 4.41 10.76 4.32
C ALA A 388 3.89 9.50 5.06
N ASN A 389 3.89 8.33 4.40
CA ASN A 389 3.49 7.06 5.00
C ASN A 389 4.46 6.60 6.12
N ARG A 390 5.79 6.82 5.95
CA ARG A 390 6.80 6.56 6.99
C ARG A 390 6.56 7.42 8.23
N GLN A 391 6.26 8.70 8.05
CA GLN A 391 5.94 9.62 9.14
C GLN A 391 4.62 9.24 9.82
N GLY A 392 3.57 8.89 9.05
CA GLY A 392 2.30 8.39 9.58
C GLY A 392 2.47 7.12 10.41
N SER A 393 3.21 6.15 9.90
CA SER A 393 3.53 4.90 10.60
C SER A 393 4.30 5.16 11.91
N ALA A 394 5.30 6.05 11.88
CA ALA A 394 6.04 6.44 13.09
C ALA A 394 5.13 7.15 14.13
N LEU A 395 4.22 8.02 13.68
CA LEU A 395 3.26 8.69 14.56
C LEU A 395 2.31 7.69 15.21
N ASN A 396 1.78 6.73 14.45
CA ASN A 396 0.88 5.70 14.96
C ASN A 396 1.57 4.83 16.04
N ALA A 397 2.80 4.39 15.77
CA ALA A 397 3.63 3.69 16.78
C ALA A 397 3.86 4.56 18.02
N GLY A 398 4.09 5.87 17.83
CA GLY A 398 4.23 6.84 18.90
C GLY A 398 2.96 6.98 19.74
N VAL A 399 1.79 7.05 19.12
CA VAL A 399 0.49 7.11 19.81
C VAL A 399 0.25 5.87 20.65
N ARG A 400 0.55 4.68 20.13
CA ARG A 400 0.51 3.44 20.92
C ARG A 400 1.45 3.51 22.13
N ALA A 401 2.67 4.02 21.95
CA ALA A 401 3.62 4.24 23.05
C ALA A 401 3.10 5.27 24.08
N MET A 402 2.45 6.35 23.64
CA MET A 402 1.81 7.33 24.54
C MET A 402 0.72 6.70 25.41
N ILE A 403 -0.09 5.83 24.82
CA ILE A 403 -1.16 5.11 25.53
C ILE A 403 -0.53 4.16 26.56
N THR A 404 0.41 3.32 26.14
CA THR A 404 1.05 2.37 27.04
C THR A 404 1.86 3.05 28.15
N ALA A 405 2.46 4.20 27.91
CA ALA A 405 3.18 4.99 28.93
C ALA A 405 2.30 5.40 30.11
N ARG A 406 0.97 5.41 29.93
CA ARG A 406 -0.03 5.72 30.98
C ARG A 406 -0.55 4.49 31.72
N ALA A 407 -0.07 3.29 31.41
CA ALA A 407 -0.44 2.09 32.16
C ALA A 407 -0.21 2.27 33.67
N GLY A 408 -1.15 1.77 34.49
CA GLY A 408 -1.16 1.94 35.95
C GLY A 408 -1.77 3.26 36.42
N THR A 409 -2.32 4.12 35.55
CA THR A 409 -3.22 5.21 35.96
C THR A 409 -4.63 4.66 36.22
N ALA A 410 -5.49 5.45 36.88
CA ALA A 410 -6.88 5.06 37.11
C ALA A 410 -7.56 4.68 35.79
N LEU A 411 -8.30 3.57 35.78
CA LEU A 411 -8.81 2.94 34.57
C LEU A 411 -9.70 3.86 33.74
N ASP A 412 -10.56 4.64 34.40
CA ASP A 412 -11.44 5.63 33.76
C ASP A 412 -10.65 6.74 33.02
N LYS A 413 -9.57 7.22 33.62
CA LYS A 413 -8.68 8.22 33.03
C LYS A 413 -7.88 7.65 31.87
N HIS A 414 -7.42 6.40 31.98
CA HIS A 414 -6.73 5.70 30.89
C HIS A 414 -7.67 5.45 29.72
N ALA A 415 -8.87 4.95 29.98
CA ALA A 415 -9.90 4.75 28.96
C ALA A 415 -10.30 6.06 28.26
N ALA A 416 -10.45 7.17 29.00
CA ALA A 416 -10.72 8.48 28.41
C ALA A 416 -9.57 8.94 27.48
N TYR A 417 -8.32 8.68 27.86
CA TYR A 417 -7.16 9.00 27.05
C TYR A 417 -7.09 8.16 25.77
N ILE A 418 -7.41 6.86 25.86
CA ILE A 418 -7.49 5.97 24.71
C ILE A 418 -8.60 6.44 23.76
N ARG A 419 -9.79 6.78 24.27
CA ARG A 419 -10.89 7.29 23.41
C ARG A 419 -10.51 8.56 22.63
N LYS A 420 -9.58 9.35 23.14
CA LYS A 420 -9.09 10.55 22.45
C LYS A 420 -8.10 10.26 21.32
N LEU A 421 -7.30 9.21 21.43
CA LEU A 421 -6.14 9.00 20.55
C LEU A 421 -6.15 7.65 19.84
N GLY A 422 -6.86 6.66 20.35
CA GLY A 422 -6.73 5.25 19.92
C GLY A 422 -7.32 4.94 18.55
N ASN A 423 -8.02 5.90 17.93
CA ASN A 423 -8.58 5.77 16.57
C ASN A 423 -7.67 6.35 15.48
N LEU A 424 -6.67 7.16 15.82
CA LEU A 424 -5.87 7.91 14.85
C LEU A 424 -5.18 7.03 13.80
N GLU A 425 -4.81 5.81 14.16
CA GLU A 425 -4.19 4.85 13.24
C GLU A 425 -5.14 4.39 12.12
N ASN A 426 -6.45 4.39 12.38
CA ASN A 426 -7.46 3.86 11.46
C ASN A 426 -8.22 4.96 10.72
N GLU A 427 -7.90 6.22 10.99
CA GLU A 427 -8.53 7.39 10.37
C GLU A 427 -7.50 8.16 9.54
N ALA A 428 -7.05 7.55 8.43
CA ALA A 428 -5.99 8.09 7.58
C ALA A 428 -6.35 8.06 6.08
N LEU A 429 -7.64 8.13 5.74
CA LEU A 429 -8.12 7.99 4.37
C LEU A 429 -7.47 8.99 3.39
N GLY A 430 -7.19 10.22 3.83
CA GLY A 430 -6.52 11.22 2.99
C GLY A 430 -5.06 10.84 2.71
N LEU A 431 -4.35 10.33 3.73
CA LEU A 431 -2.98 9.83 3.57
C LEU A 431 -2.93 8.62 2.63
N GLU A 432 -3.92 7.74 2.71
CA GLU A 432 -4.00 6.50 1.94
C GLU A 432 -4.43 6.72 0.48
N ALA A 433 -5.39 7.62 0.24
CA ALA A 433 -6.09 7.72 -1.04
C ALA A 433 -5.99 9.09 -1.72
N ASP A 434 -5.72 10.18 -0.99
CA ASP A 434 -5.68 11.55 -1.53
C ASP A 434 -4.24 12.11 -1.63
N TYR A 435 -3.24 11.24 -1.80
CA TYR A 435 -1.88 11.70 -2.06
C TYR A 435 -1.78 12.37 -3.44
N ARG A 436 -0.88 13.35 -3.56
CA ARG A 436 -0.76 14.20 -4.74
C ARG A 436 0.65 14.21 -5.28
N TYR A 437 0.78 14.41 -6.59
CA TYR A 437 2.05 14.52 -7.30
C TYR A 437 2.41 15.99 -7.56
N ASP A 438 2.43 16.79 -6.50
CA ASP A 438 2.62 18.25 -6.57
C ASP A 438 3.99 18.67 -7.12
N THR A 439 4.97 17.76 -7.12
CA THR A 439 6.34 18.02 -7.61
C THR A 439 6.69 17.22 -8.87
N SER A 440 5.71 16.53 -9.47
CA SER A 440 5.97 15.69 -10.64
C SER A 440 6.32 16.54 -11.87
N PRO A 441 7.42 16.22 -12.58
CA PRO A 441 7.76 16.89 -13.83
C PRO A 441 6.79 16.54 -14.98
N LEU A 442 6.01 15.46 -14.84
CA LEU A 442 5.04 15.00 -15.85
C LEU A 442 3.69 15.69 -15.75
N ILE A 443 3.44 16.45 -14.69
CA ILE A 443 2.18 17.14 -14.46
C ILE A 443 2.27 18.57 -15.03
N TRP A 444 1.18 18.99 -15.68
CA TRP A 444 1.03 20.38 -16.11
C TRP A 444 0.45 21.21 -14.98
N HIS A 445 1.32 21.65 -14.07
CA HIS A 445 0.91 22.36 -12.86
C HIS A 445 0.23 23.70 -13.15
N GLU A 446 -0.81 24.00 -12.39
CA GLU A 446 -1.48 25.31 -12.40
C GLU A 446 -0.80 26.27 -11.42
N ALA A 447 -0.79 27.57 -11.75
CA ALA A 447 -0.34 28.61 -10.82
C ALA A 447 -1.27 28.71 -9.59
N GLY A 448 -0.75 29.32 -8.52
CA GLY A 448 -1.47 29.53 -7.27
C GLY A 448 -1.21 28.44 -6.21
N PRO A 449 -1.74 28.62 -4.99
CA PRO A 449 -1.53 27.70 -3.88
C PRO A 449 -2.13 26.33 -4.16
N ALA A 450 -1.54 25.29 -3.57
CA ALA A 450 -2.14 23.95 -3.58
C ALA A 450 -3.50 23.96 -2.87
N ASP A 451 -4.41 23.11 -3.35
CA ASP A 451 -5.69 22.92 -2.67
C ASP A 451 -5.49 22.34 -1.27
N PRO A 452 -6.40 22.62 -0.31
CA PRO A 452 -6.35 22.05 1.01
C PRO A 452 -6.21 20.52 0.98
N TRP A 453 -5.54 19.96 1.99
CA TRP A 453 -5.38 18.52 2.18
C TRP A 453 -5.49 18.17 3.67
N ARG A 454 -5.95 16.94 3.99
CA ARG A 454 -6.06 16.45 5.34
C ARG A 454 -5.71 14.97 5.43
N VAL A 455 -5.22 14.51 6.58
CA VAL A 455 -4.82 13.10 6.80
C VAL A 455 -6.02 12.16 6.83
N ASP A 456 -7.10 12.57 7.48
CA ASP A 456 -8.23 11.74 7.89
C ASP A 456 -9.39 11.68 6.90
N GLY A 457 -9.26 12.34 5.73
CA GLY A 457 -10.32 12.34 4.73
C GLY A 457 -9.89 12.94 3.40
N ILE A 458 -10.67 12.67 2.37
CA ILE A 458 -10.45 13.20 1.02
C ILE A 458 -11.01 14.62 0.95
N ILE A 459 -10.20 15.56 0.46
CA ILE A 459 -10.66 16.88 0.01
C ILE A 459 -10.64 16.86 -1.53
N PRO A 460 -11.80 16.79 -2.19
CA PRO A 460 -11.85 16.63 -3.63
C PRO A 460 -11.11 17.74 -4.35
N SER A 461 -10.17 17.38 -5.20
CA SER A 461 -9.45 18.29 -6.07
C SER A 461 -9.30 17.66 -7.44
N ALA A 462 -9.73 18.40 -8.48
CA ALA A 462 -9.44 18.05 -9.87
C ALA A 462 -8.23 18.83 -10.41
N ARG A 463 -7.43 19.44 -9.52
CA ARG A 463 -6.20 20.15 -9.89
C ARG A 463 -5.17 19.15 -10.40
N PRO A 464 -4.37 19.49 -11.42
CA PRO A 464 -3.29 18.62 -11.89
C PRO A 464 -2.35 18.21 -10.75
N GLY A 465 -2.03 16.91 -10.69
CA GLY A 465 -1.29 16.26 -9.61
C GLY A 465 -2.18 15.52 -8.59
N ALA A 466 -3.46 15.90 -8.45
CA ALA A 466 -4.38 15.22 -7.55
C ALA A 466 -4.92 13.91 -8.14
N ARG A 467 -5.31 12.96 -7.26
CA ARG A 467 -6.16 11.84 -7.65
C ARG A 467 -7.47 12.40 -8.22
N LEU A 468 -7.94 11.88 -9.36
CA LEU A 468 -9.24 12.24 -9.90
C LEU A 468 -10.32 12.04 -8.83
N PRO A 469 -11.15 13.05 -8.48
CA PRO A 469 -12.25 12.88 -7.56
C PRO A 469 -13.19 11.78 -8.02
N HIS A 470 -13.50 10.84 -7.13
CA HIS A 470 -14.42 9.75 -7.43
C HIS A 470 -15.83 10.27 -7.75
N PHE A 471 -16.46 9.67 -8.74
CA PHE A 471 -17.82 9.97 -9.16
C PHE A 471 -18.52 8.70 -9.65
N TRP A 472 -19.75 8.47 -9.18
CA TRP A 472 -20.61 7.41 -9.70
C TRP A 472 -21.34 7.90 -10.95
N LEU A 473 -21.01 7.33 -12.10
CA LEU A 473 -21.69 7.59 -13.37
C LEU A 473 -23.11 7.00 -13.36
N ASN A 474 -23.24 5.80 -12.81
CA ASN A 474 -24.47 5.06 -12.55
C ASN A 474 -24.29 4.25 -11.26
N PRO A 475 -25.37 3.72 -10.66
CA PRO A 475 -25.24 2.83 -9.51
C PRO A 475 -24.25 1.70 -9.79
N GLY A 476 -23.20 1.61 -8.97
CA GLY A 476 -22.14 0.61 -9.08
C GLY A 476 -21.11 0.82 -10.20
N VAL A 477 -21.26 1.85 -11.04
CA VAL A 477 -20.30 2.19 -12.11
C VAL A 477 -19.53 3.46 -11.76
N ALA A 478 -18.30 3.29 -11.34
CA ALA A 478 -17.40 4.39 -11.01
C ALA A 478 -16.81 5.05 -12.27
N VAL A 479 -16.46 6.32 -12.20
CA VAL A 479 -15.70 7.00 -13.27
C VAL A 479 -14.41 6.22 -13.59
N PHE A 480 -13.79 5.62 -12.60
CA PHE A 480 -12.56 4.82 -12.76
C PHE A 480 -12.76 3.57 -13.64
N ASP A 481 -13.97 3.01 -13.69
CA ASP A 481 -14.29 1.85 -14.53
C ASP A 481 -14.36 2.19 -16.03
N ARG A 482 -14.40 3.47 -16.36
CA ARG A 482 -14.50 3.99 -17.74
C ARG A 482 -13.22 4.64 -18.24
N LEU A 483 -12.20 4.74 -17.39
CA LEU A 483 -10.89 5.20 -17.82
C LEU A 483 -10.25 4.16 -18.74
N GLY A 484 -9.57 4.63 -19.80
CA GLY A 484 -8.79 3.77 -20.69
C GLY A 484 -7.54 3.23 -20.02
N GLN A 485 -6.89 2.25 -20.68
CA GLN A 485 -5.59 1.75 -20.23
C GLN A 485 -4.44 2.74 -20.46
N GLY A 486 -4.58 3.64 -21.43
CA GLY A 486 -3.69 4.78 -21.66
C GLY A 486 -4.16 6.03 -20.90
N PHE A 487 -3.92 7.17 -21.49
CA PHE A 487 -4.50 8.42 -21.00
C PHE A 487 -6.00 8.49 -21.33
N THR A 488 -6.75 9.20 -20.49
CA THR A 488 -8.17 9.48 -20.75
C THR A 488 -8.41 10.98 -20.73
N LEU A 489 -8.99 11.50 -21.79
CA LEU A 489 -9.48 12.89 -21.85
C LEU A 489 -10.97 12.89 -21.47
N ILE A 490 -11.26 13.30 -20.24
CA ILE A 490 -12.65 13.48 -19.78
C ILE A 490 -13.16 14.80 -20.35
N ARG A 491 -14.38 14.75 -20.93
CA ARG A 491 -15.11 15.91 -21.46
C ARG A 491 -16.46 16.03 -20.76
N THR A 492 -16.66 17.12 -19.99
CA THR A 492 -17.87 17.34 -19.18
C THR A 492 -18.86 18.34 -19.81
N ALA A 493 -18.43 19.06 -20.84
CA ALA A 493 -19.22 20.01 -21.59
C ALA A 493 -18.93 19.90 -23.10
N ASP A 494 -19.62 20.65 -23.91
CA ASP A 494 -19.34 20.67 -25.34
C ASP A 494 -18.02 21.42 -25.60
N ALA A 495 -16.97 20.66 -25.90
CA ALA A 495 -15.62 21.16 -26.14
C ALA A 495 -14.97 20.34 -27.26
N ASP A 496 -14.26 20.99 -28.15
CA ASP A 496 -13.48 20.32 -29.18
C ASP A 496 -12.27 19.59 -28.58
N VAL A 497 -12.08 18.35 -28.96
CA VAL A 497 -10.97 17.48 -28.50
C VAL A 497 -10.00 17.10 -29.63
N THR A 498 -10.29 17.50 -30.86
CA THR A 498 -9.56 17.12 -32.09
C THR A 498 -8.05 17.40 -31.98
N GLY A 499 -7.68 18.50 -31.31
CA GLY A 499 -6.27 18.83 -31.09
C GLY A 499 -5.54 17.81 -30.24
N PHE A 500 -6.18 17.26 -29.19
CA PHE A 500 -5.61 16.19 -28.38
C PHE A 500 -5.59 14.84 -29.12
N GLU A 501 -6.63 14.53 -29.90
CA GLU A 501 -6.69 13.30 -30.69
C GLU A 501 -5.57 13.25 -31.71
N ARG A 502 -5.37 14.32 -32.50
CA ARG A 502 -4.27 14.44 -33.48
C ARG A 502 -2.90 14.38 -32.79
N ALA A 503 -2.74 15.04 -31.65
CA ALA A 503 -1.48 15.01 -30.91
C ALA A 503 -1.17 13.61 -30.35
N ALA A 504 -2.17 12.88 -29.88
CA ALA A 504 -2.03 11.50 -29.39
C ALA A 504 -1.66 10.54 -30.55
N GLU A 505 -2.31 10.67 -31.70
CA GLU A 505 -1.98 9.91 -32.93
C GLU A 505 -0.52 10.15 -33.35
N ALA A 506 -0.09 11.41 -33.40
CA ALA A 506 1.29 11.77 -33.78
C ALA A 506 2.36 11.20 -32.84
N LEU A 507 2.00 10.88 -31.59
CA LEU A 507 2.88 10.31 -30.56
C LEU A 507 2.70 8.78 -30.40
N ASN A 508 1.79 8.16 -31.14
CA ASN A 508 1.32 6.79 -30.88
C ASN A 508 0.89 6.57 -29.40
N LEU A 509 0.40 7.64 -28.74
CA LEU A 509 0.01 7.64 -27.35
C LEU A 509 -1.44 7.16 -27.21
N PRO A 510 -1.71 6.09 -26.45
CA PRO A 510 -3.09 5.63 -26.26
C PRO A 510 -3.93 6.67 -25.52
N LEU A 511 -4.92 7.24 -26.19
CA LEU A 511 -5.84 8.23 -25.65
C LEU A 511 -7.29 7.76 -25.84
N THR A 512 -8.07 7.80 -24.75
CA THR A 512 -9.51 7.54 -24.76
C THR A 512 -10.23 8.84 -24.44
N VAL A 513 -11.25 9.21 -25.21
CA VAL A 513 -12.16 10.34 -24.87
C VAL A 513 -13.35 9.77 -24.11
N LEU A 514 -13.62 10.33 -22.93
CA LEU A 514 -14.74 9.93 -22.07
C LEU A 514 -15.69 11.11 -21.86
N ASP A 515 -16.87 11.03 -22.46
CA ASP A 515 -17.94 12.02 -22.25
C ASP A 515 -18.70 11.75 -20.96
N ILE A 516 -18.79 12.77 -20.10
CA ILE A 516 -19.58 12.74 -18.87
C ILE A 516 -20.56 13.91 -18.89
N ARG A 517 -21.80 13.66 -19.28
CA ARG A 517 -22.85 14.66 -19.39
C ARG A 517 -23.69 14.73 -18.10
N ASP A 518 -23.03 15.12 -16.99
CA ASP A 518 -23.65 15.28 -15.68
C ASP A 518 -23.21 16.61 -15.05
N ALA A 519 -24.18 17.47 -14.70
CA ALA A 519 -23.91 18.76 -14.10
C ALA A 519 -23.14 18.69 -12.78
N ARG A 520 -23.31 17.59 -12.02
CA ARG A 520 -22.57 17.36 -10.77
C ARG A 520 -21.10 17.09 -11.06
N ALA A 521 -20.80 16.29 -12.10
CA ALA A 521 -19.43 16.04 -12.53
C ALA A 521 -18.77 17.32 -13.05
N THR A 522 -19.49 18.14 -13.83
CA THR A 522 -19.01 19.44 -14.32
C THR A 522 -18.64 20.37 -13.15
N LYS A 523 -19.48 20.42 -12.11
CA LYS A 523 -19.22 21.21 -10.90
C LYS A 523 -18.01 20.64 -10.12
N LEU A 524 -17.91 19.34 -9.98
CA LEU A 524 -16.83 18.65 -9.24
C LEU A 524 -15.47 18.85 -9.92
N TYR A 525 -15.42 18.68 -11.24
CA TYR A 525 -14.17 18.76 -11.99
C TYR A 525 -13.76 20.19 -12.39
N GLN A 526 -14.68 21.14 -12.31
CA GLN A 526 -14.46 22.60 -12.46
C GLN A 526 -13.96 23.05 -13.85
N ARG A 527 -13.65 22.14 -14.75
CA ARG A 527 -13.19 22.40 -16.11
C ARG A 527 -13.88 21.46 -17.11
N PRO A 528 -14.16 21.93 -18.34
CA PRO A 528 -14.73 21.09 -19.40
C PRO A 528 -13.86 19.90 -19.81
N LEU A 529 -12.53 20.04 -19.76
CA LEU A 529 -11.59 19.03 -20.19
C LEU A 529 -10.60 18.70 -19.08
N LEU A 530 -10.37 17.40 -18.86
CA LEU A 530 -9.35 16.87 -17.93
C LEU A 530 -8.60 15.74 -18.59
N LEU A 531 -7.27 15.80 -18.60
CA LEU A 531 -6.40 14.70 -19.03
C LEU A 531 -6.01 13.86 -17.83
N ILE A 532 -6.42 12.59 -17.83
CA ILE A 532 -6.21 11.65 -16.72
C ILE A 532 -5.16 10.63 -17.11
N ARG A 533 -4.22 10.37 -16.20
CA ARG A 533 -3.15 9.38 -16.33
C ARG A 533 -3.68 7.96 -16.12
N PRO A 534 -2.92 6.93 -16.57
CA PRO A 534 -3.27 5.52 -16.33
C PRO A 534 -3.41 5.14 -14.85
N ASP A 535 -2.72 5.85 -13.94
CA ASP A 535 -2.79 5.68 -12.48
C ASP A 535 -3.88 6.55 -11.81
N GLN A 536 -4.82 7.11 -12.61
CA GLN A 536 -5.99 7.86 -12.16
C GLN A 536 -5.69 9.24 -11.54
N HIS A 537 -4.51 9.81 -11.82
CA HIS A 537 -4.19 11.20 -11.44
C HIS A 537 -4.47 12.16 -12.59
N VAL A 538 -4.87 13.38 -12.24
CA VAL A 538 -5.08 14.46 -13.21
C VAL A 538 -3.72 14.97 -13.68
N ALA A 539 -3.46 14.88 -14.98
CA ALA A 539 -2.22 15.38 -15.57
C ALA A 539 -2.32 16.84 -16.03
N TRP A 540 -3.51 17.20 -16.53
CA TRP A 540 -3.83 18.55 -17.03
C TRP A 540 -5.34 18.74 -16.99
N ARG A 541 -5.81 20.00 -16.92
CA ARG A 541 -7.22 20.39 -17.15
C ARG A 541 -7.31 21.78 -17.81
N GLY A 542 -8.39 22.02 -18.52
CA GLY A 542 -8.60 23.29 -19.22
C GLY A 542 -10.05 23.57 -19.63
N ALA A 543 -10.32 24.82 -20.03
CA ALA A 543 -11.63 25.23 -20.53
C ALA A 543 -11.87 24.79 -21.99
N ALA A 544 -10.80 24.66 -22.77
CA ALA A 544 -10.80 24.24 -24.16
C ALA A 544 -9.48 23.54 -24.49
N THR A 545 -9.42 22.85 -25.61
CA THR A 545 -8.19 22.29 -26.16
C THR A 545 -7.22 23.42 -26.48
N PRO A 546 -6.02 23.44 -25.90
CA PRO A 546 -5.05 24.48 -26.19
C PRO A 546 -4.37 24.24 -27.54
N SER A 547 -3.83 25.31 -28.14
CA SER A 547 -3.11 25.23 -29.42
C SER A 547 -1.85 24.35 -29.35
N ASP A 548 -1.30 24.16 -28.15
CA ASP A 548 -0.11 23.36 -27.87
C ASP A 548 -0.41 22.00 -27.20
N ALA A 549 -1.57 21.39 -27.50
CA ALA A 549 -1.97 20.07 -26.99
C ALA A 549 -0.85 19.02 -27.16
N LEU A 550 -0.07 19.10 -28.24
CA LEU A 550 1.09 18.23 -28.48
C LEU A 550 2.16 18.38 -27.39
N SER A 551 2.46 19.61 -26.93
CA SER A 551 3.43 19.85 -25.87
C SER A 551 2.97 19.28 -24.53
N ILE A 552 1.66 19.37 -24.25
CA ILE A 552 1.07 18.75 -23.04
C ILE A 552 1.27 17.24 -23.09
N LEU A 553 0.90 16.57 -24.19
CA LEU A 553 1.04 15.12 -24.31
C LEU A 553 2.51 14.69 -24.28
N LYS A 554 3.42 15.42 -24.89
CA LYS A 554 4.88 15.16 -24.82
C LYS A 554 5.37 15.22 -23.37
N ARG A 555 4.96 16.22 -22.58
CA ARG A 555 5.33 16.34 -21.18
C ARG A 555 4.83 15.16 -20.35
N VAL A 556 3.51 14.86 -20.41
CA VAL A 556 2.93 13.80 -19.59
C VAL A 556 3.41 12.40 -19.99
N ALA A 557 3.90 12.24 -21.22
CA ALA A 557 4.58 11.04 -21.69
C ALA A 557 6.10 11.02 -21.37
N GLY A 558 6.66 12.07 -20.74
CA GLY A 558 8.07 12.16 -20.40
C GLY A 558 9.00 12.37 -21.59
N GLN A 559 8.50 12.85 -22.74
CA GLN A 559 9.29 13.14 -23.93
C GLN A 559 9.99 14.51 -23.85
N ILE A 560 9.37 15.45 -23.14
CA ILE A 560 9.93 16.76 -22.78
C ILE A 560 9.62 17.06 -21.30
N VAL A 561 10.37 17.95 -20.68
CA VAL A 561 10.14 18.45 -19.30
C VAL A 561 10.10 19.98 -19.35
#